data_908a86929fb853846d3bfb25d72fdd52
#
_entry.id   908a86929fb853846d3bfb25d72fdd52
#
_cell.length_a   1.000
_cell.length_b   1.000
_cell.length_c   1.000
_cell.angle_alpha   90.00
_cell.angle_beta   90.00
_cell.angle_gamma   90.00
#
_symmetry.space_group_name_H-M   'P 1'
#
loop_
_entity.id
_entity.type
_entity.pdbx_description
1 polymer ?
#
loop_
_entity_poly.entity_id
_entity_poly.type
_entity_poly.pdbx_seq_one_letter_code
_entity_poly.pdbx_strand_id
1 'polypeptide(L)'
;MRSNIKSMLICFFDQKGIVHREFVLPGHTVNAAFYVEVLAHLRENMRRKRPDQWRNNTWLLHHDNAPAHAALLTRWFLTDNNMTLVPHPPYSPDLAACNFFLFPKLKMRLKGRRFQTEEIPAELQAVLNTLRENDFQECFKNWQRRWDHCQASEGDYSEGDAGH
;
A
#
# COMPACT_ATOMS: atom_id res chain seq x y z
N MET A 1 17.89 -14.75 -4.05
CA MET A 1 16.60 -14.60 -3.36
C MET A 1 15.53 -14.30 -4.37
N ARG A 2 14.60 -15.20 -4.50
CA ARG A 2 13.39 -14.87 -5.24
C ARG A 2 12.56 -13.96 -4.37
N SER A 3 12.04 -12.90 -4.99
CA SER A 3 11.42 -11.84 -4.23
C SER A 3 10.00 -12.19 -3.80
N ASN A 4 9.88 -12.67 -2.57
CA ASN A 4 8.60 -12.75 -1.88
C ASN A 4 8.41 -11.54 -0.95
N ILE A 5 8.98 -10.38 -1.33
CA ILE A 5 8.88 -9.17 -0.52
C ILE A 5 7.42 -8.81 -0.27
N LYS A 6 6.58 -8.94 -1.31
CA LYS A 6 5.14 -8.67 -1.19
C LYS A 6 4.42 -9.54 -0.17
N SER A 7 4.91 -10.77 0.06
CA SER A 7 4.30 -11.67 1.03
C SER A 7 4.87 -11.50 2.43
N MET A 8 5.95 -10.72 2.58
CA MET A 8 6.64 -10.53 3.85
C MET A 8 6.48 -9.14 4.44
N LEU A 9 6.01 -8.18 3.67
CA LEU A 9 5.92 -6.79 4.11
C LEU A 9 4.57 -6.18 3.76
N ILE A 10 3.90 -5.66 4.77
CA ILE A 10 2.72 -4.79 4.60
C ILE A 10 3.14 -3.38 5.01
N CYS A 11 2.96 -2.41 4.11
CA CYS A 11 3.44 -1.06 4.32
C CYS A 11 2.40 -0.03 3.90
N PHE A 12 2.17 0.94 4.75
CA PHE A 12 1.32 2.09 4.48
C PHE A 12 2.16 3.36 4.56
N PHE A 13 2.04 4.21 3.56
CA PHE A 13 2.80 5.44 3.50
C PHE A 13 1.98 6.56 2.85
N ASP A 14 2.39 7.79 3.12
CA ASP A 14 1.82 8.99 2.52
C ASP A 14 2.96 9.85 1.94
N GLN A 15 2.65 11.09 1.57
CA GLN A 15 3.64 11.99 0.98
C GLN A 15 4.79 12.33 1.93
N LYS A 16 4.60 12.17 3.23
CA LYS A 16 5.63 12.47 4.24
C LYS A 16 6.50 11.26 4.57
N GLY A 17 6.03 10.07 4.21
CA GLY A 17 6.79 8.84 4.46
C GLY A 17 5.94 7.71 5.02
N ILE A 18 6.62 6.73 5.59
CA ILE A 18 5.98 5.52 6.11
C ILE A 18 5.20 5.85 7.38
N VAL A 19 3.92 5.48 7.39
CA VAL A 19 3.06 5.61 8.55
C VAL A 19 3.11 4.33 9.38
N HIS A 20 3.01 3.17 8.73
CA HIS A 20 3.01 1.88 9.40
C HIS A 20 3.55 0.79 8.50
N ARG A 21 4.28 -0.13 9.08
CA ARG A 21 4.77 -1.31 8.40
C ARG A 21 4.71 -2.51 9.33
N GLU A 22 4.43 -3.67 8.78
CA GLU A 22 4.48 -4.94 9.50
C GLU A 22 5.16 -5.99 8.64
N PHE A 23 5.96 -6.84 9.27
CA PHE A 23 6.55 -7.99 8.61
C PHE A 23 5.68 -9.21 8.88
N VAL A 24 5.42 -9.97 7.81
CA VAL A 24 4.69 -11.23 7.90
C VAL A 24 5.71 -12.36 7.90
N LEU A 25 5.64 -13.21 8.90
CA LEU A 25 6.57 -14.34 9.02
C LEU A 25 6.37 -15.33 7.88
N PRO A 26 7.45 -15.99 7.39
CA PRO A 26 7.34 -17.00 6.35
C PRO A 26 6.36 -18.11 6.74
N GLY A 27 5.54 -18.53 5.78
CA GLY A 27 4.51 -19.55 6.01
C GLY A 27 3.20 -19.05 6.58
N HIS A 28 3.13 -17.79 6.97
CA HIS A 28 1.89 -17.16 7.42
C HIS A 28 1.14 -16.54 6.25
N THR A 29 -0.17 -16.68 6.26
CA THR A 29 -1.06 -16.12 5.24
C THR A 29 -1.77 -14.90 5.81
N VAL A 30 -1.87 -13.84 5.03
CA VAL A 30 -2.63 -12.65 5.39
C VAL A 30 -4.10 -12.93 5.09
N ASN A 31 -4.86 -13.30 6.12
CA ASN A 31 -6.31 -13.41 6.01
C ASN A 31 -6.98 -12.12 6.49
N ALA A 32 -8.32 -12.07 6.41
CA ALA A 32 -9.07 -10.88 6.81
C ALA A 32 -8.87 -10.52 8.28
N ALA A 33 -8.84 -11.51 9.17
CA ALA A 33 -8.64 -11.27 10.61
C ALA A 33 -7.27 -10.65 10.88
N PHE A 34 -6.22 -11.17 10.24
CA PHE A 34 -4.89 -10.60 10.36
C PHE A 34 -4.84 -9.17 9.81
N TYR A 35 -5.44 -8.94 8.65
CA TYR A 35 -5.44 -7.63 8.02
C TYR A 35 -6.18 -6.58 8.86
N VAL A 36 -7.27 -6.97 9.52
CA VAL A 36 -7.99 -6.07 10.44
C VAL A 36 -7.08 -5.64 11.60
N GLU A 37 -6.27 -6.57 12.14
CA GLU A 37 -5.29 -6.22 13.18
C GLU A 37 -4.26 -5.22 12.64
N VAL A 38 -3.79 -5.44 11.42
CA VAL A 38 -2.86 -4.50 10.77
C VAL A 38 -3.48 -3.11 10.63
N LEU A 39 -4.75 -3.04 10.22
CA LEU A 39 -5.46 -1.76 10.10
C LEU A 39 -5.65 -1.08 11.46
N ALA A 40 -5.86 -1.85 12.52
CA ALA A 40 -5.94 -1.29 13.88
C ALA A 40 -4.60 -0.67 14.28
N HIS A 41 -3.47 -1.32 13.97
CA HIS A 41 -2.14 -0.78 14.20
C HIS A 41 -1.89 0.47 13.35
N LEU A 42 -2.36 0.47 12.10
CA LEU A 42 -2.26 1.64 11.22
C LEU A 42 -2.99 2.83 11.82
N ARG A 43 -4.21 2.64 12.33
CA ARG A 43 -4.99 3.71 12.96
C ARG A 43 -4.23 4.32 14.13
N GLU A 44 -3.64 3.47 14.98
CA GLU A 44 -2.87 3.96 16.12
C GLU A 44 -1.64 4.77 15.67
N ASN A 45 -0.96 4.32 14.62
CA ASN A 45 0.19 5.06 14.08
C ASN A 45 -0.24 6.36 13.38
N MET A 46 -1.38 6.39 12.73
CA MET A 46 -1.94 7.63 12.18
C MET A 46 -2.18 8.65 13.29
N ARG A 47 -2.79 8.23 14.37
CA ARG A 47 -3.05 9.10 15.53
C ARG A 47 -1.74 9.70 16.07
N ARG A 48 -0.69 8.90 16.16
CA ARG A 48 0.60 9.33 16.70
C ARG A 48 1.43 10.15 15.73
N LYS A 49 1.51 9.72 14.48
CA LYS A 49 2.43 10.29 13.48
C LYS A 49 1.81 11.39 12.63
N ARG A 50 0.50 11.40 12.49
CA ARG A 50 -0.24 12.38 11.68
C ARG A 50 -1.39 12.96 12.50
N PRO A 51 -1.09 13.65 13.61
CA PRO A 51 -2.13 14.09 14.55
C PRO A 51 -3.13 15.06 13.93
N ASP A 52 -2.72 15.92 13.02
CA ASP A 52 -3.64 16.88 12.39
C ASP A 52 -4.62 16.18 11.46
N GLN A 53 -4.13 15.27 10.64
CA GLN A 53 -4.98 14.48 9.74
C GLN A 53 -5.91 13.57 10.53
N TRP A 54 -5.43 12.99 11.61
CA TRP A 54 -6.25 12.18 12.50
C TRP A 54 -7.37 12.99 13.11
N ARG A 55 -7.05 14.15 13.68
CA ARG A 55 -7.99 15.02 14.37
C ARG A 55 -9.09 15.54 13.45
N ASN A 56 -8.73 15.90 12.23
CA ASN A 56 -9.63 16.43 11.22
C ASN A 56 -10.31 15.33 10.38
N ASN A 57 -9.91 14.08 10.56
CA ASN A 57 -10.36 12.93 9.77
C ASN A 57 -10.26 13.16 8.27
N THR A 58 -9.14 13.72 7.83
CA THR A 58 -8.94 14.12 6.43
C THR A 58 -8.12 13.10 5.63
N TRP A 59 -7.71 12.00 6.24
CA TRP A 59 -6.89 11.00 5.56
C TRP A 59 -7.75 9.93 4.88
N LEU A 60 -7.23 9.41 3.79
CA LEU A 60 -7.88 8.39 2.98
C LEU A 60 -6.99 7.16 2.91
N LEU A 61 -7.60 5.99 2.94
CA LEU A 61 -6.88 4.72 2.78
C LEU A 61 -7.02 4.25 1.33
N HIS A 62 -5.90 3.89 0.74
CA HIS A 62 -5.88 3.20 -0.54
C HIS A 62 -5.18 1.85 -0.38
N HIS A 63 -5.87 0.79 -0.76
CA HIS A 63 -5.31 -0.55 -0.88
C HIS A 63 -5.90 -1.22 -2.14
N ASP A 64 -5.26 -2.28 -2.60
CA ASP A 64 -5.75 -3.00 -3.77
C ASP A 64 -6.94 -3.90 -3.41
N ASN A 65 -7.41 -4.69 -4.39
CA ASN A 65 -8.57 -5.56 -4.23
C ASN A 65 -8.20 -6.99 -3.78
N ALA A 66 -7.08 -7.16 -3.06
CA ALA A 66 -6.71 -8.46 -2.53
C ALA A 66 -7.86 -9.05 -1.66
N PRO A 67 -8.01 -10.39 -1.60
CA PRO A 67 -9.13 -10.99 -0.88
C PRO A 67 -9.26 -10.55 0.57
N ALA A 68 -8.15 -10.42 1.31
CA ALA A 68 -8.20 -9.95 2.70
C ALA A 68 -8.67 -8.50 2.78
N HIS A 69 -8.33 -7.66 1.79
CA HIS A 69 -8.73 -6.25 1.76
C HIS A 69 -10.22 -6.11 1.43
N ALA A 70 -10.75 -6.94 0.54
CA ALA A 70 -12.14 -6.88 0.09
C ALA A 70 -13.10 -7.67 0.98
N ALA A 71 -12.61 -8.41 1.95
CA ALA A 71 -13.43 -9.26 2.81
C ALA A 71 -14.43 -8.45 3.62
N LEU A 72 -15.57 -9.05 3.94
CA LEU A 72 -16.64 -8.40 4.68
C LEU A 72 -16.17 -7.92 6.06
N LEU A 73 -15.38 -8.72 6.76
CA LEU A 73 -14.82 -8.36 8.06
C LEU A 73 -13.98 -7.08 7.96
N THR A 74 -13.17 -6.95 6.92
CA THR A 74 -12.35 -5.76 6.67
C THR A 74 -13.24 -4.55 6.40
N ARG A 75 -14.26 -4.70 5.56
CA ARG A 75 -15.20 -3.62 5.27
C ARG A 75 -15.94 -3.13 6.51
N TRP A 76 -16.36 -4.06 7.37
CA TRP A 76 -17.01 -3.70 8.63
C TRP A 76 -16.07 -2.90 9.51
N PHE A 77 -14.81 -3.32 9.64
CA PHE A 77 -13.82 -2.58 10.42
C PHE A 77 -13.63 -1.15 9.89
N LEU A 78 -13.50 -0.99 8.58
CA LEU A 78 -13.34 0.32 7.95
C LEU A 78 -14.53 1.22 8.24
N THR A 79 -15.74 0.70 8.07
CA THR A 79 -16.97 1.44 8.31
C THR A 79 -17.14 1.82 9.79
N ASP A 80 -16.92 0.86 10.69
CA ASP A 80 -17.09 1.07 12.12
C ASP A 80 -16.10 2.09 12.68
N ASN A 81 -14.95 2.24 12.03
CA ASN A 81 -13.90 3.16 12.47
C ASN A 81 -13.81 4.41 11.62
N ASN A 82 -14.82 4.68 10.79
CA ASN A 82 -14.90 5.87 9.93
C ASN A 82 -13.66 6.05 9.05
N MET A 83 -13.12 4.95 8.54
CA MET A 83 -11.99 4.98 7.62
C MET A 83 -12.52 5.04 6.18
N THR A 84 -12.18 6.12 5.49
CA THR A 84 -12.63 6.34 4.12
C THR A 84 -11.67 5.67 3.15
N LEU A 85 -12.21 4.82 2.29
CA LEU A 85 -11.44 4.06 1.31
C LEU A 85 -11.52 4.73 -0.07
N VAL A 86 -10.36 4.89 -0.71
CA VAL A 86 -10.31 5.28 -2.12
C VAL A 86 -10.54 4.01 -2.95
N PRO A 87 -11.54 3.99 -3.86
CA PRO A 87 -11.78 2.81 -4.68
C PRO A 87 -10.58 2.47 -5.56
N HIS A 88 -10.28 1.18 -5.65
CA HIS A 88 -9.20 0.68 -6.51
C HIS A 88 -9.85 0.01 -7.73
N PRO A 89 -9.56 0.48 -8.96
CA PRO A 89 -10.14 -0.12 -10.16
C PRO A 89 -9.73 -1.59 -10.33
N PRO A 90 -10.61 -2.42 -10.89
CA PRO A 90 -10.27 -3.82 -11.17
C PRO A 90 -9.10 -3.92 -12.14
N TYR A 91 -8.28 -4.96 -11.97
CA TYR A 91 -7.17 -5.29 -12.87
C TYR A 91 -6.18 -4.14 -13.10
N SER A 92 -5.96 -3.34 -12.06
CA SER A 92 -5.09 -2.16 -12.14
C SER A 92 -3.97 -2.20 -11.09
N PRO A 93 -3.06 -3.20 -11.17
CA PRO A 93 -1.96 -3.30 -10.20
C PRO A 93 -0.99 -2.11 -10.28
N ASP A 94 -0.93 -1.45 -11.43
CA ASP A 94 -0.10 -0.26 -11.64
C ASP A 94 -0.58 0.97 -10.86
N LEU A 95 -1.79 0.93 -10.30
CA LEU A 95 -2.29 1.97 -9.41
C LEU A 95 -2.01 1.69 -7.93
N ALA A 96 -1.49 0.51 -7.59
CA ALA A 96 -1.07 0.21 -6.22
C ALA A 96 0.33 0.76 -5.99
N ALA A 97 0.46 1.77 -5.14
CA ALA A 97 1.73 2.47 -4.92
C ALA A 97 2.86 1.54 -4.46
N CYS A 98 2.54 0.51 -3.68
CA CYS A 98 3.54 -0.49 -3.30
C CYS A 98 4.08 -1.23 -4.51
N ASN A 99 3.25 -1.50 -5.52
CA ASN A 99 3.64 -2.26 -6.70
C ASN A 99 4.53 -1.46 -7.66
N PHE A 100 4.25 -0.18 -7.87
CA PHE A 100 5.04 0.59 -8.85
C PHE A 100 6.18 1.38 -8.21
N PHE A 101 6.15 1.61 -6.92
CA PHE A 101 7.15 2.43 -6.23
C PHE A 101 7.96 1.62 -5.22
N LEU A 102 7.31 1.10 -4.17
CA LEU A 102 8.01 0.58 -3.01
C LEU A 102 8.74 -0.74 -3.29
N PHE A 103 8.01 -1.74 -3.77
CA PHE A 103 8.61 -3.06 -4.00
C PHE A 103 9.72 -3.04 -5.05
N PRO A 104 9.59 -2.31 -6.18
CA PRO A 104 10.71 -2.19 -7.11
C PRO A 104 11.96 -1.56 -6.50
N LYS A 105 11.82 -0.54 -5.65
CA LYS A 105 12.97 0.07 -4.97
C LYS A 105 13.63 -0.90 -4.01
N LEU A 106 12.83 -1.64 -3.24
CA LEU A 106 13.36 -2.64 -2.32
C LEU A 106 14.10 -3.74 -3.06
N LYS A 107 13.53 -4.26 -4.14
CA LYS A 107 14.17 -5.29 -4.97
C LYS A 107 15.49 -4.82 -5.55
N MET A 108 15.52 -3.59 -6.07
CA MET A 108 16.72 -3.03 -6.67
C MET A 108 17.86 -2.94 -5.65
N ARG A 109 17.55 -2.45 -4.44
CA ARG A 109 18.57 -2.25 -3.40
C ARG A 109 19.04 -3.54 -2.76
N LEU A 110 18.22 -4.61 -2.83
CA LEU A 110 18.57 -5.92 -2.30
C LEU A 110 19.12 -6.85 -3.38
N LYS A 111 19.17 -6.41 -4.64
CA LYS A 111 19.60 -7.22 -5.76
C LYS A 111 21.03 -7.70 -5.58
N GLY A 112 21.25 -8.99 -5.81
CA GLY A 112 22.57 -9.62 -5.70
C GLY A 112 22.99 -9.97 -4.28
N ARG A 113 22.20 -9.59 -3.28
CA ARG A 113 22.48 -9.93 -1.89
C ARG A 113 21.78 -11.23 -1.50
N ARG A 114 22.41 -11.98 -0.62
CA ARG A 114 21.85 -13.22 -0.07
C ARG A 114 21.71 -13.04 1.44
N PHE A 115 20.52 -13.34 1.96
CA PHE A 115 20.23 -13.21 3.38
C PHE A 115 19.58 -14.48 3.89
N GLN A 116 19.86 -14.81 5.15
CA GLN A 116 19.05 -15.78 5.87
C GLN A 116 17.64 -15.20 6.06
N THR A 117 16.65 -16.07 6.18
CA THR A 117 15.26 -15.63 6.30
C THR A 117 15.06 -14.67 7.46
N GLU A 118 15.71 -14.93 8.60
CA GLU A 118 15.61 -14.09 9.80
C GLU A 118 16.29 -12.73 9.64
N GLU A 119 17.19 -12.57 8.66
CA GLU A 119 17.87 -11.30 8.38
C GLU A 119 17.03 -10.36 7.51
N ILE A 120 16.10 -10.90 6.73
CA ILE A 120 15.35 -10.14 5.73
C ILE A 120 14.58 -8.96 6.34
N PRO A 121 13.86 -9.09 7.46
CA PRO A 121 13.16 -7.96 8.05
C PRO A 121 14.09 -6.81 8.41
N ALA A 122 15.25 -7.09 8.99
CA ALA A 122 16.22 -6.05 9.35
C ALA A 122 16.78 -5.36 8.10
N GLU A 123 17.06 -6.11 7.04
CA GLU A 123 17.57 -5.55 5.79
C GLU A 123 16.50 -4.72 5.06
N LEU A 124 15.26 -5.18 5.06
CA LEU A 124 14.14 -4.40 4.51
C LEU A 124 13.96 -3.10 5.30
N GLN A 125 14.03 -3.17 6.61
CA GLN A 125 13.93 -1.96 7.44
C GLN A 125 15.07 -0.98 7.15
N ALA A 126 16.29 -1.49 6.98
CA ALA A 126 17.43 -0.65 6.65
C ALA A 126 17.21 0.09 5.32
N VAL A 127 16.68 -0.60 4.31
CA VAL A 127 16.37 0.02 3.02
C VAL A 127 15.22 1.04 3.17
N LEU A 128 14.18 0.69 3.90
CA LEU A 128 13.05 1.60 4.14
C LEU A 128 13.53 2.89 4.81
N ASN A 129 14.48 2.80 5.73
CA ASN A 129 15.03 3.96 6.43
C ASN A 129 15.84 4.88 5.50
N THR A 130 16.26 4.41 4.32
CA THR A 130 16.97 5.25 3.34
C THR A 130 16.03 6.08 2.47
N LEU A 131 14.74 5.78 2.48
CA LEU A 131 13.77 6.53 1.69
C LEU A 131 13.49 7.87 2.36
N ARG A 132 13.47 8.93 1.55
CA ARG A 132 13.28 10.30 2.01
C ARG A 132 11.93 10.84 1.58
N GLU A 133 11.51 11.93 2.21
CA GLU A 133 10.24 12.58 1.90
C GLU A 133 10.09 12.86 0.40
N ASN A 134 11.17 13.30 -0.26
CA ASN A 134 11.13 13.57 -1.69
C ASN A 134 10.79 12.32 -2.52
N ASP A 135 11.26 11.14 -2.10
CA ASP A 135 10.93 9.88 -2.77
C ASP A 135 9.43 9.62 -2.73
N PHE A 136 8.81 9.86 -1.58
CA PHE A 136 7.37 9.65 -1.41
C PHE A 136 6.56 10.70 -2.17
N GLN A 137 7.01 11.94 -2.20
CA GLN A 137 6.36 12.99 -2.98
C GLN A 137 6.37 12.67 -4.47
N GLU A 138 7.49 12.19 -5.00
CA GLU A 138 7.61 11.76 -6.39
C GLU A 138 6.70 10.55 -6.67
N CYS A 139 6.60 9.63 -5.72
CA CYS A 139 5.68 8.50 -5.81
C CYS A 139 4.25 8.97 -6.05
N PHE A 140 3.78 9.92 -5.25
CA PHE A 140 2.38 10.38 -5.36
C PHE A 140 2.12 11.22 -6.60
N LYS A 141 3.12 11.94 -7.11
CA LYS A 141 3.02 12.58 -8.42
C LYS A 141 2.83 11.54 -9.53
N ASN A 142 3.61 10.47 -9.49
CA ASN A 142 3.47 9.37 -10.43
C ASN A 142 2.14 8.65 -10.28
N TRP A 143 1.68 8.46 -9.06
CA TRP A 143 0.39 7.85 -8.76
C TRP A 143 -0.75 8.68 -9.38
N GLN A 144 -0.70 10.00 -9.23
CA GLN A 144 -1.70 10.91 -9.80
C GLN A 144 -1.74 10.80 -11.32
N ARG A 145 -0.58 10.77 -11.97
CA ARG A 145 -0.48 10.61 -13.43
C ARG A 145 -1.08 9.28 -13.89
N ARG A 146 -0.77 8.20 -13.17
CA ARG A 146 -1.29 6.86 -13.50
C ARG A 146 -2.80 6.80 -13.32
N TRP A 147 -3.30 7.42 -12.27
CA TRP A 147 -4.73 7.49 -11.99
C TRP A 147 -5.45 8.28 -13.10
N ASP A 148 -4.96 9.44 -13.45
CA ASP A 148 -5.52 10.28 -14.50
C ASP A 148 -5.52 9.56 -15.85
N HIS A 149 -4.44 8.87 -16.17
CA HIS A 149 -4.34 8.07 -17.39
C HIS A 149 -5.35 6.93 -17.41
N CYS A 150 -5.52 6.25 -16.32
CA CYS A 150 -6.47 5.16 -16.17
C CYS A 150 -7.89 5.65 -16.39
N GLN A 151 -8.28 6.78 -15.81
CA GLN A 151 -9.60 7.36 -15.98
C GLN A 151 -9.84 7.82 -17.42
N ALA A 152 -8.84 8.43 -18.05
CA ALA A 152 -8.93 8.83 -19.45
C ALA A 152 -9.13 7.62 -20.36
N SER A 153 -8.39 6.53 -20.11
CA SER A 153 -8.52 5.29 -20.89
C SER A 153 -9.89 4.65 -20.73
N GLU A 154 -10.45 4.66 -19.53
CA GLU A 154 -11.80 4.17 -19.27
C GLU A 154 -12.86 5.05 -19.98
N GLY A 155 -12.67 6.36 -19.97
CA GLY A 155 -13.53 7.29 -20.68
C GLY A 155 -13.52 7.05 -22.19
N ASP A 156 -12.33 6.91 -22.75
CA ASP A 156 -12.16 6.62 -24.18
C ASP A 156 -12.80 5.28 -24.55
N TYR A 157 -12.61 4.26 -23.70
CA TYR A 157 -13.20 2.95 -23.91
C TYR A 157 -14.73 3.01 -23.86
N SER A 158 -15.27 3.72 -22.88
CA SER A 158 -16.72 3.88 -22.74
C SER A 158 -17.33 4.61 -23.94
N GLU A 159 -16.67 5.63 -24.45
CA GLU A 159 -17.11 6.34 -25.65
C GLU A 159 -17.08 5.43 -26.89
N GLY A 160 -16.03 4.61 -27.03
CA GLY A 160 -15.91 3.63 -28.07
C GLY A 160 -17.03 2.59 -28.00
N ASP A 161 -17.35 2.09 -26.84
CA ASP A 161 -18.43 1.14 -26.60
C ASP A 161 -19.80 1.77 -26.93
N ALA A 162 -20.02 3.02 -26.57
CA ALA A 162 -21.26 3.73 -26.84
C ALA A 162 -21.47 3.97 -28.34
N GLY A 163 -20.38 3.95 -29.12
CA GLY A 163 -20.42 4.10 -30.56
C GLY A 163 -20.75 2.80 -31.32
N HIS A 164 -20.82 1.71 -30.61
CA HIS A 164 -21.16 0.41 -31.17
C HIS A 164 -22.64 0.10 -30.94
#